data_277214ea846bb2a2b269bfeaec6ae834
#
_entry.id   277214ea846bb2a2b269bfeaec6ae834
#
_cell.length_a   1.000
_cell.length_b   1.000
_cell.length_c   1.000
_cell.angle_alpha   90.00
_cell.angle_beta   90.00
_cell.angle_gamma   90.00
#
_symmetry.space_group_name_H-M   'P 1'
#
loop_
_entity.id
_entity.type
_entity.pdbx_description
1 polymer ?
#
loop_
_entity_poly.entity_id
_entity_poly.type
_entity_poly.pdbx_seq_one_letter_code
_entity_poly.pdbx_strand_id
1 'polypeptide(L)'
;MFVLWGVMHGTMLSIHRVWSKYAKLKMPLVPAQIITFLFVVLAWVPFRAETTELTMKIYRGLFVPVSFKFNMPALFDIMLFVAGFVIILFMPTTNDLCKKFKPTWCSLLFAVGLTVVSMFLFVKVSPFIYFNF
;
A
#
# COMPACT_ATOMS: atom_id res chain seq x y z
N MET A 1 9.92 9.56 -13.17
CA MET A 1 9.21 9.43 -11.88
C MET A 1 9.59 8.20 -11.07
N PHE A 2 9.85 7.03 -11.66
CA PHE A 2 10.29 5.82 -10.93
C PHE A 2 11.60 6.00 -10.13
N VAL A 3 12.57 6.76 -10.68
CA VAL A 3 13.81 7.06 -9.95
C VAL A 3 13.54 7.84 -8.68
N LEU A 4 12.66 8.84 -8.73
CA LEU A 4 12.26 9.63 -7.56
C LEU A 4 11.60 8.75 -6.49
N TRP A 5 10.69 7.88 -6.91
CA TRP A 5 10.05 6.91 -6.04
C TRP A 5 11.07 5.97 -5.37
N GLY A 6 12.02 5.44 -6.14
CA GLY A 6 13.11 4.60 -5.62
C GLY A 6 14.01 5.32 -4.63
N VAL A 7 14.37 6.58 -4.92
CA VAL A 7 15.17 7.42 -4.02
C VAL A 7 14.42 7.68 -2.70
N MET A 8 13.13 8.00 -2.76
CA MET A 8 12.31 8.19 -1.55
C MET A 8 12.32 6.95 -0.65
N HIS A 9 12.08 5.76 -1.22
CA HIS A 9 12.07 4.50 -0.45
C HIS A 9 13.47 4.16 0.09
N GLY A 10 14.52 4.30 -0.72
CA GLY A 10 15.91 4.07 -0.29
C GLY A 10 16.34 4.99 0.84
N THR A 11 15.97 6.27 0.75
CA THR A 11 16.25 7.26 1.80
C THR A 11 15.52 6.91 3.09
N MET A 12 14.23 6.58 3.01
CA MET A 12 13.44 6.23 4.20
C MET A 12 13.95 4.95 4.86
N LEU A 13 14.34 3.96 4.07
CA LEU A 13 14.95 2.74 4.59
C LEU A 13 16.29 3.01 5.29
N SER A 14 17.10 3.89 4.73
CA SER A 14 18.38 4.31 5.33
C SER A 14 18.16 5.05 6.64
N ILE A 15 17.21 5.98 6.69
CA ILE A 15 16.80 6.67 7.92
C ILE A 15 16.33 5.67 8.97
N HIS A 16 15.46 4.72 8.59
CA HIS A 16 14.97 3.69 9.49
C HIS A 16 16.11 2.83 10.07
N ARG A 17 17.10 2.44 9.25
CA ARG A 17 18.27 1.67 9.70
C ARG A 17 19.12 2.45 10.69
N VAL A 18 19.39 3.74 10.41
CA VAL A 18 20.13 4.63 11.31
C VAL A 18 19.37 4.81 12.63
N TRP A 19 18.06 5.09 12.54
CA TRP A 19 17.20 5.19 13.72
C TRP A 19 17.23 3.93 14.57
N SER A 20 17.03 2.77 13.96
CA SER A 20 17.01 1.46 14.66
C SER A 20 18.34 1.14 15.34
N LYS A 21 19.46 1.65 14.79
CA LYS A 21 20.80 1.40 15.34
C LYS A 21 21.17 2.37 16.45
N TYR A 22 20.82 3.65 16.32
CA TYR A 22 21.32 4.69 17.21
C TYR A 22 20.25 5.29 18.14
N ALA A 23 18.98 5.22 17.80
CA ALA A 23 17.92 5.76 18.65
C ALA A 23 17.67 4.86 19.87
N LYS A 24 17.77 5.45 21.06
CA LYS A 24 17.44 4.78 22.34
C LYS A 24 15.93 4.58 22.51
N LEU A 25 15.12 5.36 21.83
CA LEU A 25 13.67 5.31 21.86
C LEU A 25 13.16 4.29 20.82
N LYS A 26 12.55 3.21 21.30
CA LYS A 26 11.80 2.28 20.45
C LYS A 26 10.41 2.84 20.22
N MET A 27 10.09 3.10 18.96
CA MET A 27 8.75 3.55 18.58
C MET A 27 7.74 2.41 18.81
N PRO A 28 6.60 2.64 19.47
CA PRO A 28 5.53 1.66 19.58
C PRO A 28 5.04 1.22 18.19
N LEU A 29 4.49 0.00 18.10
CA LEU A 29 4.12 -0.62 16.83
C LEU A 29 3.10 0.20 16.04
N VAL A 30 2.04 0.68 16.70
CA VAL A 30 0.95 1.40 16.04
C VAL A 30 1.41 2.71 15.38
N PRO A 31 2.09 3.65 16.07
CA PRO A 31 2.61 4.84 15.41
C PRO A 31 3.64 4.52 14.31
N ALA A 32 4.45 3.48 14.47
CA ALA A 32 5.37 3.05 13.41
C ALA A 32 4.63 2.61 12.15
N GLN A 33 3.55 1.84 12.30
CA GLN A 33 2.69 1.43 11.19
C GLN A 33 2.02 2.62 10.51
N ILE A 34 1.47 3.57 11.28
CA ILE A 34 0.83 4.77 10.74
C ILE A 34 1.83 5.61 9.94
N ILE A 35 3.01 5.87 10.48
CA ILE A 35 4.07 6.63 9.78
C ILE A 35 4.47 5.95 8.49
N THR A 36 4.70 4.63 8.54
CA THR A 36 5.07 3.85 7.34
C THR A 36 3.95 3.90 6.30
N PHE A 37 2.70 3.73 6.72
CA PHE A 37 1.55 3.80 5.83
C PHE A 37 1.43 5.18 5.15
N LEU A 38 1.48 6.26 5.91
CA LEU A 38 1.43 7.62 5.38
C LEU A 38 2.58 7.89 4.42
N PHE A 39 3.79 7.44 4.75
CA PHE A 39 4.94 7.56 3.86
C PHE A 39 4.71 6.84 2.53
N VAL A 40 4.23 5.60 2.56
CA VAL A 40 3.94 4.82 1.34
C VAL A 40 2.87 5.50 0.50
N VAL A 41 1.79 6.00 1.11
CA VAL A 41 0.73 6.73 0.41
C VAL A 41 1.29 7.98 -0.29
N LEU A 42 2.14 8.75 0.40
CA LEU A 42 2.80 9.91 -0.21
C LEU A 42 3.78 9.51 -1.33
N ALA A 43 4.54 8.45 -1.14
CA ALA A 43 5.48 7.95 -2.15
C ALA A 43 4.78 7.40 -3.40
N TRP A 44 3.51 7.00 -3.31
CA TRP A 44 2.73 6.58 -4.47
C TRP A 44 2.35 7.73 -5.41
N VAL A 45 2.31 8.96 -4.91
CA VAL A 45 1.98 10.14 -5.75
C VAL A 45 2.97 10.28 -6.91
N PRO A 46 4.30 10.38 -6.71
CA PRO A 46 5.25 10.45 -7.82
C PRO A 46 5.32 9.17 -8.66
N PHE A 47 4.99 8.01 -8.08
CA PHE A 47 4.92 6.77 -8.83
C PHE A 47 3.79 6.81 -9.89
N ARG A 48 2.63 7.38 -9.53
CA ARG A 48 1.45 7.43 -10.40
C ARG A 48 1.42 8.67 -11.31
N ALA A 49 2.06 9.76 -10.89
CA ALA A 49 2.12 10.99 -11.65
C ALA A 49 3.11 10.87 -12.82
N GLU A 50 2.70 11.26 -14.01
CA GLU A 50 3.55 11.24 -15.21
C GLU A 50 4.62 12.34 -15.19
N THR A 51 4.32 13.46 -14.52
CA THR A 51 5.20 14.64 -14.48
C THR A 51 5.42 15.14 -13.05
N THR A 52 6.54 15.86 -12.85
CA THR A 52 6.84 16.55 -11.58
C THR A 52 5.81 17.62 -11.24
N GLU A 53 5.29 18.30 -12.25
CA GLU A 53 4.26 19.33 -12.05
C GLU A 53 2.97 18.72 -11.49
N LEU A 54 2.53 17.59 -12.05
CA LEU A 54 1.36 16.88 -11.56
C LEU A 54 1.58 16.39 -10.12
N THR A 55 2.76 15.86 -9.80
CA THR A 55 3.14 15.46 -8.44
C THR A 55 3.00 16.62 -7.47
N MET A 56 3.56 17.79 -7.82
CA MET A 56 3.47 18.98 -6.96
C MET A 56 2.05 19.50 -6.82
N LYS A 57 1.26 19.44 -7.90
CA LYS A 57 -0.16 19.82 -7.87
C LYS A 57 -0.96 18.94 -6.90
N ILE A 58 -0.72 17.61 -6.94
CA ILE A 58 -1.37 16.67 -6.03
C ILE A 58 -0.95 16.95 -4.58
N TYR A 59 0.36 17.12 -4.31
CA TYR A 59 0.83 17.42 -2.96
C TYR A 59 0.25 18.72 -2.41
N ARG A 60 0.19 19.79 -3.23
CA ARG A 60 -0.47 21.03 -2.83
C ARG A 60 -1.94 20.82 -2.52
N GLY A 61 -2.64 20.01 -3.33
CA GLY A 61 -4.04 19.67 -3.11
C GLY A 61 -4.31 18.90 -1.81
N LEU A 62 -3.34 18.15 -1.29
CA LEU A 62 -3.47 17.46 0.00
C LEU A 62 -3.51 18.44 1.19
N PHE A 63 -2.88 19.61 1.07
CA PHE A 63 -2.78 20.60 2.14
C PHE A 63 -3.74 21.81 1.98
N VAL A 64 -4.39 21.92 0.83
CA VAL A 64 -5.39 22.98 0.59
C VAL A 64 -6.77 22.38 0.84
N PRO A 65 -7.61 22.95 1.69
CA PRO A 65 -8.97 22.50 1.87
C PRO A 65 -9.75 22.71 0.56
N VAL A 66 -9.81 21.68 -0.24
CA VAL A 66 -10.66 21.66 -1.44
C VAL A 66 -12.08 21.37 -0.99
N SER A 67 -13.05 22.08 -1.56
CA SER A 67 -14.47 21.76 -1.40
C SER A 67 -14.68 20.32 -1.89
N PHE A 68 -14.73 19.39 -0.97
CA PHE A 68 -15.00 17.98 -1.27
C PHE A 68 -16.42 17.89 -1.83
N LYS A 69 -16.56 17.75 -3.13
CA LYS A 69 -17.76 17.16 -3.70
C LYS A 69 -17.69 15.66 -3.39
N PHE A 70 -18.28 15.28 -2.29
CA PHE A 70 -18.34 13.90 -1.87
C PHE A 70 -19.31 13.17 -2.81
N ASN A 71 -18.78 12.57 -3.87
CA ASN A 71 -19.50 11.53 -4.55
C ASN A 71 -19.52 10.34 -3.60
N MET A 72 -20.70 10.00 -3.06
CA MET A 72 -20.85 8.84 -2.21
C MET A 72 -20.23 7.62 -2.91
N PRO A 73 -19.10 7.08 -2.41
CA PRO A 73 -18.60 5.82 -2.92
C PRO A 73 -19.68 4.77 -2.69
N ALA A 74 -19.80 3.81 -3.60
CA ALA A 74 -20.71 2.71 -3.41
C ALA A 74 -20.42 2.04 -2.06
N LEU A 75 -21.45 1.60 -1.36
CA LEU A 75 -21.32 0.92 -0.06
C LEU A 75 -20.29 -0.23 -0.14
N PHE A 76 -20.22 -0.89 -1.27
CA PHE A 76 -19.25 -1.93 -1.58
C PHE A 76 -17.79 -1.44 -1.54
N ASP A 77 -17.50 -0.25 -2.08
CA ASP A 77 -16.15 0.33 -2.06
C ASP A 77 -15.71 0.67 -0.63
N ILE A 78 -16.64 1.18 0.18
CA ILE A 78 -16.39 1.45 1.60
C ILE A 78 -16.11 0.14 2.34
N MET A 79 -16.88 -0.91 2.09
CA MET A 79 -16.67 -2.22 2.71
C MET A 79 -15.31 -2.81 2.35
N LEU A 80 -14.90 -2.73 1.09
CA LEU A 80 -13.58 -3.20 0.64
C LEU A 80 -12.45 -2.40 1.29
N PHE A 81 -12.61 -1.08 1.39
CA PHE A 81 -11.63 -0.22 2.03
C PHE A 81 -11.46 -0.56 3.52
N VAL A 82 -12.56 -0.68 4.25
CA VAL A 82 -12.57 -1.08 5.67
C VAL A 82 -11.97 -2.47 5.85
N ALA A 83 -12.36 -3.44 5.01
CA ALA A 83 -11.82 -4.80 5.06
C ALA A 83 -10.30 -4.80 4.84
N GLY A 84 -9.80 -4.02 3.86
CA GLY A 84 -8.37 -3.85 3.62
C GLY A 84 -7.63 -3.30 4.86
N PHE A 85 -8.17 -2.28 5.52
CA PHE A 85 -7.60 -1.73 6.75
C PHE A 85 -7.59 -2.74 7.90
N VAL A 86 -8.67 -3.48 8.08
CA VAL A 86 -8.74 -4.53 9.11
C VAL A 86 -7.66 -5.59 8.86
N ILE A 87 -7.48 -6.01 7.62
CA ILE A 87 -6.43 -6.97 7.25
C ILE A 87 -5.04 -6.40 7.57
N ILE A 88 -4.75 -5.16 7.17
CA ILE A 88 -3.43 -4.54 7.36
C ILE A 88 -3.09 -4.37 8.86
N LEU A 89 -4.06 -4.02 9.68
CA LEU A 89 -3.83 -3.69 11.09
C LEU A 89 -3.83 -4.91 12.01
N PHE A 90 -4.65 -5.90 11.70
CA PHE A 90 -4.91 -7.01 12.64
C PHE A 90 -4.40 -8.36 12.17
N MET A 91 -4.11 -8.55 10.88
CA MET A 91 -3.60 -9.84 10.42
C MET A 91 -2.07 -9.96 10.60
N PRO A 92 -1.59 -11.17 10.87
CA PRO A 92 -0.16 -11.44 10.97
C PRO A 92 0.53 -11.17 9.63
N THR A 93 1.80 -10.77 9.69
CA THR A 93 2.58 -10.52 8.48
C THR A 93 2.75 -11.79 7.65
N THR A 94 2.99 -11.63 6.34
CA THR A 94 3.27 -12.75 5.44
C THR A 94 4.44 -13.61 5.94
N ASN A 95 5.46 -12.98 6.55
CA ASN A 95 6.59 -13.70 7.14
C ASN A 95 6.17 -14.59 8.31
N ASP A 96 5.25 -14.11 9.14
CA ASP A 96 4.75 -14.89 10.28
C ASP A 96 3.86 -16.04 9.81
N LEU A 97 3.06 -15.80 8.77
CA LEU A 97 2.26 -16.86 8.13
C LEU A 97 3.15 -17.91 7.48
N CYS A 98 4.22 -17.52 6.77
CA CYS A 98 5.15 -18.45 6.15
C CYS A 98 5.86 -19.34 7.18
N LYS A 99 6.25 -18.78 8.35
CA LYS A 99 6.87 -19.58 9.43
C LYS A 99 5.94 -20.62 10.02
N LYS A 100 4.63 -20.35 10.01
CA LYS A 100 3.59 -21.24 10.57
C LYS A 100 2.92 -22.11 9.50
N PHE A 101 3.27 -21.91 8.24
CA PHE A 101 2.64 -22.61 7.12
C PHE A 101 2.88 -24.11 7.19
N LYS A 102 1.79 -24.87 7.17
CA LYS A 102 1.82 -26.32 7.02
C LYS A 102 1.09 -26.68 5.74
N PRO A 103 1.73 -27.42 4.82
CA PRO A 103 1.07 -27.88 3.60
C PRO A 103 -0.01 -28.92 3.98
N THR A 104 -1.24 -28.49 3.94
CA THR A 104 -2.43 -29.33 4.20
C THR A 104 -3.35 -29.27 2.99
N TRP A 105 -4.24 -30.26 2.85
CA TRP A 105 -5.26 -30.26 1.80
C TRP A 105 -6.13 -29.00 1.84
N CYS A 106 -6.44 -28.47 3.04
CA CYS A 106 -7.18 -27.22 3.19
C CYS A 106 -6.42 -26.02 2.61
N SER A 107 -5.11 -25.93 2.84
CA SER A 107 -4.29 -24.84 2.28
C SER A 107 -4.19 -24.95 0.75
N LEU A 108 -4.14 -26.15 0.19
CA LEU A 108 -4.17 -26.38 -1.24
C LEU A 108 -5.51 -25.93 -1.85
N LEU A 109 -6.62 -26.38 -1.30
CA LEU A 109 -7.96 -26.02 -1.78
C LEU A 109 -8.19 -24.49 -1.70
N PHE A 110 -7.73 -23.86 -0.62
CA PHE A 110 -7.79 -22.40 -0.46
C PHE A 110 -6.97 -21.67 -1.53
N ALA A 111 -5.74 -22.13 -1.79
CA ALA A 111 -4.89 -21.55 -2.83
C ALA A 111 -5.48 -21.71 -4.24
N VAL A 112 -6.01 -22.90 -4.56
CA VAL A 112 -6.70 -23.16 -5.82
C VAL A 112 -7.94 -22.28 -5.96
N GLY A 113 -8.76 -22.17 -4.90
CA GLY A 113 -9.95 -21.32 -4.89
C GLY A 113 -9.61 -19.84 -5.13
N LEU A 114 -8.60 -19.31 -4.44
CA LEU A 114 -8.13 -17.94 -4.66
C LEU A 114 -7.62 -17.72 -6.09
N THR A 115 -6.89 -18.70 -6.65
CA THR A 115 -6.39 -18.61 -8.02
C THR A 115 -7.54 -18.57 -9.01
N VAL A 116 -8.53 -19.44 -8.86
CA VAL A 116 -9.72 -19.46 -9.73
C VAL A 116 -10.50 -18.15 -9.65
N VAL A 117 -10.79 -17.64 -8.43
CA VAL A 117 -11.45 -16.35 -8.24
C VAL A 117 -10.65 -15.22 -8.88
N SER A 118 -9.33 -15.22 -8.71
CA SER A 118 -8.44 -14.24 -9.31
C SER A 118 -8.52 -14.25 -10.83
N MET A 119 -8.55 -15.44 -11.45
CA MET A 119 -8.71 -15.58 -12.90
C MET A 119 -10.04 -14.99 -13.40
N PHE A 120 -11.14 -15.22 -12.70
CA PHE A 120 -12.44 -14.63 -13.06
C PHE A 120 -12.48 -13.11 -12.90
N LEU A 121 -11.78 -12.57 -11.92
CA LEU A 121 -11.68 -11.13 -11.70
C LEU A 121 -10.72 -10.44 -12.69
N PHE A 122 -9.80 -11.17 -13.31
CA PHE A 122 -8.81 -10.66 -14.27
C PHE A 122 -9.41 -10.29 -15.65
N VAL A 123 -10.67 -10.61 -15.91
CA VAL A 123 -11.34 -10.39 -17.22
C VAL A 123 -11.55 -8.90 -17.52
N LYS A 124 -11.44 -8.00 -16.54
CA LYS A 124 -11.38 -6.56 -16.84
C LYS A 124 -9.94 -6.18 -17.14
N VAL A 125 -9.64 -6.01 -18.44
CA VAL A 125 -8.36 -5.46 -18.91
C VAL A 125 -8.19 -4.06 -18.28
N SER A 126 -7.54 -4.00 -17.14
CA SER A 126 -7.00 -2.74 -16.64
C SER A 126 -5.77 -2.42 -17.49
N PRO A 127 -5.66 -1.21 -18.10
CA PRO A 127 -4.41 -0.83 -18.76
C PRO A 127 -3.30 -0.89 -17.71
N PHE A 128 -2.43 -1.87 -17.90
CA PHE A 128 -1.34 -2.14 -16.95
C PHE A 128 -0.46 -0.88 -16.89
N ILE A 129 -0.17 -0.41 -15.70
CA ILE A 129 0.54 0.85 -15.41
C ILE A 129 1.89 0.96 -16.15
N TYR A 130 2.42 -0.14 -16.66
CA TYR A 130 3.71 -0.22 -17.33
C TYR A 130 3.68 -0.08 -18.86
N PHE A 131 2.50 0.06 -19.49
CA PHE A 131 2.40 0.15 -20.95
C PHE A 131 2.40 1.58 -21.53
N ASN A 132 2.75 2.58 -20.76
CA ASN A 132 2.95 3.95 -21.25
C ASN A 132 4.44 4.33 -21.23
N PHE A 133 5.25 3.61 -22.01
CA PHE A 133 6.58 4.02 -22.40
C PHE A 133 6.61 4.33 -23.88
#